data_807a1042473194326cf6d6ec475cc638
#
_entry.id   807a1042473194326cf6d6ec475cc638
#
_cell.length_a   1.000
_cell.length_b   1.000
_cell.length_c   1.000
_cell.angle_alpha   90.00
_cell.angle_beta   90.00
_cell.angle_gamma   90.00
#
_symmetry.space_group_name_H-M   'P 1'
#
loop_
_entity.id
_entity.type
_entity.pdbx_description
1 polymer ?
#
loop_
_entity_poly.entity_id
_entity_poly.type
_entity_poly.pdbx_seq_one_letter_code
_entity_poly.pdbx_strand_id
1 'polypeptide(L)'
;MIEVYLFLAMLPVQILGMSVLYPVLLTRTIRTGLKNIPAQRLAELYPGVDVSQAHERFLARYRAVNTVVAVLGLLLLGWFISYMQRPNWDEGAVGGMVTAYCLLQYSPFILIVWFTTRFNKVQCCGHCRC
;
A
#
# COMPACT_ATOMS: atom_id res chain seq x y z
N MET A 1 14.16 -27.86 -4.39
CA MET A 1 15.24 -26.86 -4.18
C MET A 1 15.08 -25.64 -5.09
N ILE A 2 14.91 -25.80 -6.40
CA ILE A 2 14.69 -24.68 -7.35
C ILE A 2 13.48 -23.83 -6.98
N GLU A 3 12.39 -24.44 -6.54
CA GLU A 3 11.16 -23.73 -6.13
C GLU A 3 11.37 -22.75 -4.97
N VAL A 4 12.22 -23.14 -3.99
CA VAL A 4 12.56 -22.29 -2.84
C VAL A 4 13.35 -21.06 -3.29
N TYR A 5 14.31 -21.24 -4.19
CA TYR A 5 15.08 -20.10 -4.73
C TYR A 5 14.25 -19.17 -5.60
N LEU A 6 13.31 -19.71 -6.41
CA LEU A 6 12.37 -18.92 -7.16
C LEU A 6 11.47 -18.10 -6.22
N PHE A 7 10.95 -18.73 -5.17
CA PHE A 7 10.15 -18.04 -4.16
C PHE A 7 10.94 -16.91 -3.49
N LEU A 8 12.17 -17.18 -3.05
CA LEU A 8 13.06 -16.19 -2.43
C LEU A 8 13.39 -15.02 -3.39
N ALA A 9 13.52 -15.27 -4.68
CA ALA A 9 13.75 -14.22 -5.67
C ALA A 9 12.50 -13.38 -5.92
N MET A 10 11.31 -13.96 -5.81
CA MET A 10 10.03 -13.24 -5.97
C MET A 10 9.76 -12.26 -4.82
N LEU A 11 10.20 -12.54 -3.60
CA LEU A 11 9.95 -11.67 -2.44
C LEU A 11 10.54 -10.25 -2.59
N PRO A 12 11.83 -10.05 -2.92
CA PRO A 12 12.36 -8.70 -3.15
C PRO A 12 11.71 -8.00 -4.35
N VAL A 13 11.36 -8.73 -5.41
CA VAL A 13 10.63 -8.16 -6.56
C VAL A 13 9.25 -7.65 -6.11
N GLN A 14 8.55 -8.39 -5.26
CA GLN A 14 7.26 -7.97 -4.71
C GLN A 14 7.42 -6.75 -3.81
N ILE A 15 8.43 -6.68 -2.94
CA ILE A 15 8.71 -5.50 -2.10
C ILE A 15 8.94 -4.27 -2.98
N LEU A 16 9.81 -4.37 -4.00
CA LEU A 16 10.09 -3.27 -4.92
C LEU A 16 8.84 -2.85 -5.69
N GLY A 17 8.07 -3.80 -6.22
CA GLY A 17 6.84 -3.52 -6.95
C GLY A 17 5.78 -2.84 -6.10
N MET A 18 5.46 -3.42 -4.95
CA MET A 18 4.35 -2.97 -4.10
C MET A 18 4.70 -1.77 -3.22
N SER A 19 5.93 -1.72 -2.69
CA SER A 19 6.30 -0.67 -1.73
C SER A 19 7.01 0.53 -2.36
N VAL A 20 7.55 0.40 -3.56
CA VAL A 20 8.24 1.49 -4.26
C VAL A 20 7.52 1.88 -5.54
N LEU A 21 7.37 0.95 -6.49
CA LEU A 21 6.83 1.25 -7.82
C LEU A 21 5.35 1.67 -7.74
N TYR A 22 4.53 0.92 -7.02
CA TYR A 22 3.10 1.19 -6.91
C TYR A 22 2.79 2.56 -6.26
N PRO A 23 3.39 2.98 -5.13
CA PRO A 23 3.20 4.31 -4.56
C PRO A 23 3.62 5.44 -5.49
N VAL A 24 4.69 5.26 -6.25
CA VAL A 24 5.14 6.26 -7.25
C VAL A 24 4.11 6.41 -8.36
N LEU A 25 3.66 5.29 -8.94
CA LEU A 25 2.64 5.29 -9.99
C LEU A 25 1.31 5.88 -9.48
N LEU A 26 0.85 5.46 -8.31
CA LEU A 26 -0.38 5.97 -7.69
C LEU A 26 -0.30 7.49 -7.48
N THR A 27 0.82 7.98 -6.93
CA THR A 27 1.04 9.42 -6.74
C THR A 27 0.98 10.18 -8.06
N ARG A 28 1.65 9.65 -9.09
CA ARG A 28 1.68 10.28 -10.42
C ARG A 28 0.27 10.32 -11.04
N THR A 29 -0.46 9.22 -10.96
CA THR A 29 -1.82 9.11 -11.50
C THR A 29 -2.78 10.08 -10.81
N ILE A 30 -2.78 10.12 -9.47
CA ILE A 30 -3.65 11.03 -8.70
C ILE A 30 -3.31 12.49 -9.01
N ARG A 31 -2.04 12.88 -9.02
CA ARG A 31 -1.63 14.25 -9.31
C ARG A 31 -1.99 14.67 -10.74
N THR A 32 -1.82 13.78 -11.71
CA THR A 32 -2.18 14.06 -13.10
C THR A 32 -3.70 14.16 -13.25
N GLY A 33 -4.45 13.26 -12.61
CA GLY A 33 -5.91 13.30 -12.59
C GLY A 33 -6.46 14.61 -12.00
N LEU A 34 -5.93 15.03 -10.85
CA LEU A 34 -6.36 16.28 -10.19
C LEU A 34 -6.04 17.53 -11.01
N LYS A 35 -4.91 17.57 -11.73
CA LYS A 35 -4.55 18.70 -12.59
C LYS A 35 -5.47 18.86 -13.79
N ASN A 36 -6.08 17.78 -14.27
CA ASN A 36 -6.95 17.78 -15.44
C ASN A 36 -8.40 18.15 -15.10
N ILE A 37 -8.75 18.26 -13.80
CA ILE A 37 -10.11 18.61 -13.37
C ILE A 37 -10.15 20.11 -13.01
N PRO A 38 -11.06 20.92 -13.59
CA PRO A 38 -11.21 22.32 -13.23
C PRO A 38 -11.54 22.47 -11.73
N ALA A 39 -10.92 23.45 -11.08
CA ALA A 39 -11.10 23.70 -9.64
C ALA A 39 -12.58 23.96 -9.27
N GLN A 40 -13.34 24.62 -10.15
CA GLN A 40 -14.78 24.85 -9.98
C GLN A 40 -15.56 23.53 -9.88
N ARG A 41 -15.25 22.55 -10.72
CA ARG A 41 -15.92 21.26 -10.71
C ARG A 41 -15.56 20.42 -9.47
N LEU A 42 -14.34 20.57 -8.96
CA LEU A 42 -13.94 19.95 -7.68
C LEU A 42 -14.69 20.57 -6.49
N ALA A 43 -14.87 21.89 -6.49
CA ALA A 43 -15.62 22.56 -5.44
C ALA A 43 -17.14 22.23 -5.46
N GLU A 44 -17.71 22.01 -6.64
CA GLU A 44 -19.10 21.55 -6.79
C GLU A 44 -19.30 20.11 -6.30
N LEU A 45 -18.35 19.21 -6.60
CA LEU A 45 -18.42 17.79 -6.20
C LEU A 45 -18.14 17.57 -4.71
N TYR A 46 -17.29 18.41 -4.11
CA TYR A 46 -16.85 18.26 -2.71
C TYR A 46 -16.97 19.62 -1.96
N PRO A 47 -18.18 20.08 -1.68
CA PRO A 47 -18.38 21.37 -1.01
C PRO A 47 -17.76 21.35 0.40
N GLY A 48 -16.91 22.34 0.68
CA GLY A 48 -16.27 22.51 1.98
C GLY A 48 -15.03 21.62 2.25
N VAL A 49 -14.57 20.85 1.27
CA VAL A 49 -13.36 20.01 1.41
C VAL A 49 -12.31 20.47 0.40
N ASP A 50 -11.13 20.82 0.89
CA ASP A 50 -9.96 21.00 0.03
C ASP A 50 -9.44 19.63 -0.41
N VAL A 51 -9.93 19.19 -1.58
CA VAL A 51 -9.62 17.88 -2.17
C VAL A 51 -8.12 17.74 -2.42
N SER A 52 -7.45 18.80 -2.84
CA SER A 52 -6.01 18.79 -3.11
C SER A 52 -5.22 18.52 -1.83
N GLN A 53 -5.52 19.24 -0.76
CA GLN A 53 -4.86 19.08 0.54
C GLN A 53 -5.15 17.68 1.15
N ALA A 54 -6.38 17.20 1.02
CA ALA A 54 -6.77 15.88 1.51
C ALA A 54 -5.99 14.76 0.80
N HIS A 55 -5.82 14.85 -0.52
CA HIS A 55 -5.04 13.88 -1.30
C HIS A 55 -3.54 13.94 -0.96
N GLU A 56 -2.96 15.12 -0.82
CA GLU A 56 -1.55 15.25 -0.44
C GLU A 56 -1.27 14.66 0.96
N ARG A 57 -2.16 14.89 1.92
CA ARG A 57 -2.07 14.28 3.27
C ARG A 57 -2.20 12.75 3.20
N PHE A 58 -3.11 12.24 2.38
CA PHE A 58 -3.24 10.81 2.16
C PHE A 58 -1.98 10.23 1.53
N LEU A 59 -1.46 10.83 0.45
CA LEU A 59 -0.26 10.38 -0.22
C LEU A 59 0.97 10.38 0.70
N ALA A 60 1.10 11.39 1.56
CA ALA A 60 2.19 11.45 2.54
C ALA A 60 2.10 10.29 3.54
N ARG A 61 0.91 10.03 4.10
CA ARG A 61 0.68 8.89 5.00
C ARG A 61 0.89 7.55 4.30
N TYR A 62 0.39 7.42 3.09
CA TYR A 62 0.53 6.21 2.30
C TYR A 62 2.00 5.88 2.02
N ARG A 63 2.82 6.88 1.66
CA ARG A 63 4.27 6.70 1.48
C ARG A 63 4.96 6.30 2.78
N ALA A 64 4.64 6.97 3.89
CA ALA A 64 5.21 6.64 5.19
C ALA A 64 4.91 5.19 5.59
N VAL A 65 3.67 4.74 5.45
CA VAL A 65 3.28 3.35 5.74
C VAL A 65 3.99 2.36 4.80
N ASN A 66 4.06 2.66 3.49
CA ASN A 66 4.78 1.79 2.56
C ASN A 66 6.28 1.69 2.88
N THR A 67 6.90 2.79 3.32
CA THR A 67 8.31 2.77 3.75
C THR A 67 8.49 1.86 4.97
N VAL A 68 7.62 1.97 5.97
CA VAL A 68 7.65 1.11 7.15
C VAL A 68 7.44 -0.36 6.76
N VAL A 69 6.46 -0.63 5.91
CA VAL A 69 6.17 -1.99 5.41
C VAL A 69 7.36 -2.56 4.63
N ALA A 70 8.02 -1.75 3.79
CA ALA A 70 9.22 -2.17 3.06
C ALA A 70 10.37 -2.53 4.01
N VAL A 71 10.65 -1.70 5.01
CA VAL A 71 11.70 -1.97 6.01
C VAL A 71 11.39 -3.24 6.80
N LEU A 72 10.16 -3.38 7.30
CA LEU A 72 9.74 -4.59 8.03
C LEU A 72 9.78 -5.83 7.13
N GLY A 73 9.38 -5.71 5.86
CA GLY A 73 9.46 -6.80 4.89
C GLY A 73 10.89 -7.24 4.63
N LEU A 74 11.84 -6.31 4.51
CA LEU A 74 13.27 -6.62 4.35
C LEU A 74 13.86 -7.27 5.60
N LEU A 75 13.49 -6.80 6.79
CA LEU A 75 13.92 -7.41 8.06
C LEU A 75 13.37 -8.84 8.20
N LEU A 76 12.10 -9.04 7.87
CA LEU A 76 11.47 -10.36 7.89
C LEU A 76 12.12 -11.29 6.88
N LEU A 77 12.44 -10.81 5.68
CA LEU A 77 13.16 -11.57 4.65
C LEU A 77 14.56 -11.95 5.11
N GLY A 78 15.31 -11.03 5.70
CA GLY A 78 16.64 -11.32 6.26
C GLY A 78 16.59 -12.37 7.37
N TRP A 79 15.59 -12.27 8.25
CA TRP A 79 15.35 -13.27 9.29
C TRP A 79 14.98 -14.63 8.69
N PHE A 80 14.11 -14.66 7.69
CA PHE A 80 13.71 -15.86 6.97
C PHE A 80 14.92 -16.57 6.33
N ILE A 81 15.78 -15.84 5.62
CA ILE A 81 16.99 -16.37 5.00
C ILE A 81 17.91 -16.96 6.08
N SER A 82 18.12 -16.24 7.19
CA SER A 82 18.94 -16.71 8.30
C SER A 82 18.36 -17.95 8.98
N TYR A 83 17.04 -18.06 9.05
CA TYR A 83 16.37 -19.23 9.61
C TYR A 83 16.54 -20.48 8.72
N MET A 84 16.40 -20.31 7.41
CA MET A 84 16.58 -21.39 6.42
C MET A 84 18.01 -21.97 6.36
N GLN A 85 19.01 -21.23 6.84
CA GLN A 85 20.40 -21.70 6.92
C GLN A 85 20.64 -22.64 8.11
N ARG A 86 19.69 -22.78 9.03
CA ARG A 86 19.82 -23.71 10.17
C ARG A 86 19.60 -25.16 9.72
N PRO A 87 20.34 -26.13 10.26
CA PRO A 87 20.20 -27.52 9.85
C PRO A 87 18.87 -28.17 10.21
N ASN A 88 18.14 -27.61 11.22
CA ASN A 88 16.87 -28.14 11.73
C ASN A 88 15.79 -27.06 11.63
N TRP A 89 15.48 -26.62 10.42
CA TRP A 89 14.37 -25.69 10.22
C TRP A 89 13.01 -26.43 10.21
N ASP A 90 11.99 -25.81 10.78
CA ASP A 90 10.64 -26.35 10.87
C ASP A 90 9.76 -25.78 9.74
N GLU A 91 9.08 -26.67 9.00
CA GLU A 91 8.19 -26.27 7.90
C GLU A 91 7.01 -25.41 8.37
N GLY A 92 6.49 -25.69 9.57
CA GLY A 92 5.40 -24.90 10.15
C GLY A 92 5.82 -23.46 10.44
N ALA A 93 7.03 -23.25 10.98
CA ALA A 93 7.60 -21.95 11.22
C ALA A 93 7.80 -21.16 9.90
N VAL A 94 8.27 -21.82 8.86
CA VAL A 94 8.44 -21.24 7.52
C VAL A 94 7.09 -20.78 6.97
N GLY A 95 6.06 -21.62 7.04
CA GLY A 95 4.70 -21.28 6.62
C GLY A 95 4.14 -20.05 7.36
N GLY A 96 4.37 -19.97 8.67
CA GLY A 96 4.01 -18.82 9.49
C GLY A 96 4.70 -17.53 9.06
N MET A 97 6.00 -17.57 8.77
CA MET A 97 6.77 -16.42 8.29
C MET A 97 6.28 -15.92 6.91
N VAL A 98 6.00 -16.83 5.99
CA VAL A 98 5.46 -16.51 4.67
C VAL A 98 4.09 -15.85 4.81
N THR A 99 3.22 -16.40 5.66
CA THR A 99 1.89 -15.82 5.92
C THR A 99 2.00 -14.41 6.49
N ALA A 100 2.87 -14.21 7.51
CA ALA A 100 3.11 -12.90 8.11
C ALA A 100 3.64 -11.90 7.07
N TYR A 101 4.55 -12.33 6.20
CA TYR A 101 5.06 -11.51 5.11
C TYR A 101 3.95 -11.08 4.13
N CYS A 102 3.10 -12.00 3.71
CA CYS A 102 1.98 -11.69 2.81
C CYS A 102 1.01 -10.68 3.45
N LEU A 103 0.61 -10.91 4.70
CA LEU A 103 -0.27 -9.99 5.43
C LEU A 103 0.34 -8.58 5.55
N LEU A 104 1.63 -8.50 5.85
CA LEU A 104 2.36 -7.24 5.91
C LEU A 104 2.34 -6.50 4.58
N GLN A 105 2.60 -7.18 3.47
CA GLN A 105 2.63 -6.58 2.13
C GLN A 105 1.25 -6.09 1.67
N TYR A 106 0.17 -6.73 2.09
CA TYR A 106 -1.20 -6.31 1.75
C TYR A 106 -1.74 -5.20 2.65
N SER A 107 -1.11 -4.92 3.80
CA SER A 107 -1.59 -3.91 4.76
C SER A 107 -1.78 -2.50 4.16
N PRO A 108 -0.95 -1.98 3.23
CA PRO A 108 -1.17 -0.67 2.62
C PRO A 108 -2.46 -0.57 1.79
N PHE A 109 -2.97 -1.68 1.25
CA PHE A 109 -4.25 -1.67 0.51
C PHE A 109 -5.43 -1.34 1.40
N ILE A 110 -5.38 -1.69 2.67
CA ILE A 110 -6.42 -1.35 3.65
C ILE A 110 -6.58 0.17 3.75
N LEU A 111 -5.47 0.92 3.70
CA LEU A 111 -5.50 2.39 3.70
C LEU A 111 -6.16 2.95 2.44
N ILE A 112 -5.92 2.36 1.27
CA ILE A 112 -6.54 2.79 0.01
C ILE A 112 -8.04 2.56 0.09
N VAL A 113 -8.47 1.38 0.50
CA VAL A 113 -9.89 1.03 0.65
C VAL A 113 -10.57 1.96 1.66
N TRP A 114 -9.94 2.19 2.81
CA TRP A 114 -10.46 3.09 3.85
C TRP A 114 -10.61 4.53 3.34
N PHE A 115 -9.60 5.05 2.63
CA PHE A 115 -9.63 6.38 2.06
C PHE A 115 -10.75 6.52 1.02
N THR A 116 -10.85 5.55 0.09
CA THR A 116 -11.86 5.55 -0.97
C THR A 116 -13.28 5.49 -0.40
N THR A 117 -13.52 4.63 0.60
CA THR A 117 -14.83 4.52 1.24
C THR A 117 -15.21 5.78 1.99
N ARG A 118 -14.25 6.47 2.59
CA ARG A 118 -14.50 7.73 3.28
C ARG A 118 -14.85 8.86 2.32
N PHE A 119 -14.18 8.96 1.18
CA PHE A 119 -14.50 9.94 0.14
C PHE A 119 -15.86 9.68 -0.50
N ASN A 120 -16.21 8.44 -0.78
CA ASN A 120 -17.52 8.09 -1.31
C ASN A 120 -18.67 8.45 -0.36
N LYS A 121 -18.47 8.32 0.96
CA LYS A 121 -19.47 8.77 1.95
C LYS A 121 -19.69 10.29 1.92
N VAL A 122 -18.64 11.08 1.74
CA VAL A 122 -18.76 12.55 1.63
C VAL A 122 -19.56 12.94 0.38
N GLN A 123 -19.35 12.23 -0.72
CA GLN A 123 -20.11 12.44 -1.97
C GLN A 123 -21.60 12.14 -1.79
N CYS A 124 -21.94 11.03 -1.12
CA CYS A 124 -23.36 10.69 -0.86
C CYS A 124 -24.08 11.70 0.05
N CYS A 125 -23.42 12.19 1.09
CA CYS A 125 -24.02 13.19 2.00
C CYS A 125 -24.18 14.57 1.34
N GLY A 126 -23.35 14.93 0.37
CA GLY A 126 -23.45 16.21 -0.36
C GLY A 126 -24.60 16.27 -1.37
N HIS A 127 -25.09 15.11 -1.85
CA HIS A 127 -26.17 15.01 -2.84
C HIS A 127 -27.55 14.76 -2.22
N CYS A 128 -27.63 14.30 -0.99
CA CYS A 128 -28.86 14.16 -0.23
C CYS A 128 -29.12 15.45 0.56
N ARG A 129 -29.63 16.49 -0.09
CA ARG A 129 -30.52 17.44 0.59
C ARG A 129 -31.82 16.68 0.87
N CYS A 130 -31.90 16.08 2.05
CA CYS A 130 -33.17 15.72 2.65
C CYS A 130 -33.88 16.98 3.12
#